data_11e7f53771a3a91f27dc245130439d49
#
_entry.id   11e7f53771a3a91f27dc245130439d49
#
_cell.length_a   1.000
_cell.length_b   1.000
_cell.length_c   1.000
_cell.angle_alpha   90.00
_cell.angle_beta   90.00
_cell.angle_gamma   90.00
#
_symmetry.space_group_name_H-M   'P 1'
#
loop_
_entity.id
_entity.type
_entity.pdbx_description
1 polymer ?
#
loop_
_entity_poly.entity_id
_entity_poly.type
_entity_poly.pdbx_seq_one_letter_code
_entity_poly.pdbx_strand_id
1 'polypeptide(L)'
;MTAIPRPASTVVLMDQFSRVYMTKRPDTMKFFGGYYVFPGGAVDQTDDIQDCNGFIHGPRNDTFELAYYVAAARELFEEVGVLVCKKKDGSPVLFEGETELEYRRLLLNGEISFLQLLKKEGLQFQLDDFTYIGQIITPNRSRIRFDTRFFLTQLPNGQTPKPDAIEISETKWISPADALIAYQNGDISLAPPTIHTLKTIINHLNGGSLIMPEFNLSDYMADLR
;
A
#
# COMPACT_ATOMS: atom_id res chain seq x y z
N MET A 1 -6.71 1.85 -29.07
CA MET A 1 -6.05 2.88 -28.22
C MET A 1 -5.52 2.17 -26.98
N THR A 2 -4.30 2.47 -26.60
CA THR A 2 -3.70 1.94 -25.35
C THR A 2 -4.34 2.66 -24.16
N ALA A 3 -4.74 1.93 -23.12
CA ALA A 3 -5.28 2.55 -21.89
C ALA A 3 -4.23 3.46 -21.24
N ILE A 4 -4.63 4.63 -20.78
CA ILE A 4 -3.78 5.53 -19.99
C ILE A 4 -3.64 4.91 -18.60
N PRO A 5 -2.41 4.77 -18.04
CA PRO A 5 -2.22 4.28 -16.68
C PRO A 5 -2.88 5.22 -15.66
N ARG A 6 -3.64 4.67 -14.73
CA ARG A 6 -4.22 5.41 -13.60
C ARG A 6 -3.19 5.53 -12.48
N PRO A 7 -3.00 6.70 -11.88
CA PRO A 7 -2.17 6.86 -10.68
C PRO A 7 -2.64 5.92 -9.56
N ALA A 8 -1.70 5.28 -8.87
CA ALA A 8 -1.99 4.36 -7.78
C ALA A 8 -0.85 4.30 -6.76
N SER A 9 -1.15 3.87 -5.55
CA SER A 9 -0.17 3.64 -4.49
C SER A 9 -0.35 2.25 -3.89
N THR A 10 0.77 1.63 -3.51
CA THR A 10 0.80 0.33 -2.85
C THR A 10 1.73 0.40 -1.64
N VAL A 11 1.33 -0.21 -0.54
CA VAL A 11 2.07 -0.16 0.72
C VAL A 11 2.49 -1.54 1.18
N VAL A 12 3.79 -1.74 1.31
CA VAL A 12 4.35 -2.89 2.02
C VAL A 12 4.32 -2.57 3.52
N LEU A 13 3.37 -3.15 4.23
CA LEU A 13 3.33 -3.08 5.68
C LEU A 13 4.24 -4.17 6.25
N MET A 14 5.25 -3.76 7.04
CA MET A 14 6.23 -4.68 7.63
C MET A 14 6.14 -4.67 9.15
N ASP A 15 6.28 -5.83 9.78
CA ASP A 15 6.36 -5.95 11.23
C ASP A 15 7.82 -5.94 11.75
N GLN A 16 7.97 -5.92 13.06
CA GLN A 16 9.28 -5.94 13.75
C GLN A 16 10.13 -7.19 13.48
N PHE A 17 9.54 -8.25 12.91
CA PHE A 17 10.22 -9.50 12.54
C PHE A 17 10.55 -9.56 11.04
N SER A 18 10.47 -8.43 10.33
CA SER A 18 10.66 -8.33 8.88
C SER A 18 9.71 -9.19 8.06
N ARG A 19 8.51 -9.52 8.61
CA ARG A 19 7.43 -10.13 7.85
C ARG A 19 6.62 -9.04 7.18
N VAL A 20 6.12 -9.33 5.99
CA VAL A 20 5.24 -8.44 5.23
C VAL A 20 3.78 -8.90 5.36
N TYR A 21 2.87 -7.93 5.42
CA TYR A 21 1.44 -8.19 5.42
C TYR A 21 0.93 -8.27 3.99
N MET A 22 0.37 -9.41 3.63
CA MET A 22 -0.18 -9.65 2.29
C MET A 22 -1.68 -9.90 2.37
N THR A 23 -2.40 -9.39 1.40
CA THR A 23 -3.86 -9.53 1.28
C THR A 23 -4.20 -10.31 0.01
N LYS A 24 -5.11 -11.26 0.09
CA LYS A 24 -5.62 -12.01 -1.05
C LYS A 24 -6.86 -11.34 -1.60
N ARG A 25 -6.82 -10.99 -2.87
CA ARG A 25 -7.98 -10.41 -3.57
C ARG A 25 -9.05 -11.50 -3.78
N PRO A 26 -10.35 -11.21 -3.59
CA PRO A 26 -11.42 -12.15 -3.92
C PRO A 26 -11.30 -12.66 -5.36
N ASP A 27 -11.59 -13.94 -5.57
CA ASP A 27 -11.50 -14.59 -6.91
C ASP A 27 -12.41 -13.92 -7.95
N THR A 28 -13.45 -13.23 -7.50
CA THR A 28 -14.40 -12.49 -8.34
C THR A 28 -13.85 -11.19 -8.92
N MET A 29 -12.70 -10.70 -8.43
CA MET A 29 -12.11 -9.46 -8.93
C MET A 29 -11.53 -9.61 -10.34
N LYS A 30 -11.80 -8.61 -11.21
CA LYS A 30 -11.36 -8.62 -12.62
C LYS A 30 -9.84 -8.46 -12.80
N PHE A 31 -9.16 -7.85 -11.83
CA PHE A 31 -7.72 -7.59 -11.88
C PHE A 31 -7.03 -8.29 -10.72
N PHE A 32 -6.24 -9.31 -11.04
CA PHE A 32 -5.55 -10.18 -10.08
C PHE A 32 -6.47 -10.81 -9.02
N GLY A 33 -7.69 -11.24 -9.38
CA GLY A 33 -8.53 -12.04 -8.48
C GLY A 33 -7.84 -13.35 -8.08
N GLY A 34 -7.90 -13.70 -6.80
CA GLY A 34 -7.23 -14.88 -6.22
C GLY A 34 -5.74 -14.72 -5.93
N TYR A 35 -5.12 -13.61 -6.33
CA TYR A 35 -3.71 -13.34 -6.08
C TYR A 35 -3.50 -12.63 -4.74
N TYR A 36 -2.36 -12.94 -4.11
CA TYR A 36 -1.86 -12.13 -3.00
C TYR A 36 -1.13 -10.90 -3.53
N VAL A 37 -1.46 -9.78 -2.93
CA VAL A 37 -0.92 -8.45 -3.22
C VAL A 37 -0.60 -7.72 -1.92
N PHE A 38 0.01 -6.55 -1.99
CA PHE A 38 0.08 -5.60 -0.89
C PHE A 38 -1.14 -4.68 -0.90
N PRO A 39 -1.57 -4.13 0.26
CA PRO A 39 -2.63 -3.12 0.34
C PRO A 39 -2.35 -1.93 -0.59
N GLY A 40 -3.39 -1.38 -1.19
CA GLY A 40 -3.28 -0.19 -2.02
C GLY A 40 -4.32 -0.09 -3.12
N GLY A 41 -4.45 1.13 -3.67
CA GLY A 41 -5.43 1.44 -4.67
C GLY A 41 -5.12 2.69 -5.49
N ALA A 42 -6.14 3.24 -6.14
CA ALA A 42 -6.00 4.40 -7.00
C ALA A 42 -5.80 5.68 -6.19
N VAL A 43 -5.03 6.62 -6.75
CA VAL A 43 -4.99 7.99 -6.23
C VAL A 43 -6.31 8.67 -6.61
N ASP A 44 -7.03 9.17 -5.63
CA ASP A 44 -8.28 9.90 -5.80
C ASP A 44 -8.06 11.42 -5.86
N GLN A 45 -9.05 12.15 -6.37
CA GLN A 45 -9.01 13.62 -6.38
C GLN A 45 -8.93 14.22 -4.97
N THR A 46 -9.48 13.54 -3.98
CA THR A 46 -9.43 13.96 -2.57
C THR A 46 -8.06 13.79 -1.92
N ASP A 47 -7.16 13.03 -2.56
CA ASP A 47 -5.77 12.85 -2.12
C ASP A 47 -4.88 14.03 -2.57
N ASP A 48 -5.33 14.84 -3.55
CA ASP A 48 -4.64 16.05 -4.00
C ASP A 48 -4.85 17.20 -3.00
N ILE A 49 -3.94 17.30 -2.04
CA ILE A 49 -4.02 18.24 -0.93
C ILE A 49 -3.20 19.49 -1.23
N GLN A 50 -3.89 20.61 -1.49
CA GLN A 50 -3.25 21.91 -1.77
C GLN A 50 -2.79 22.62 -0.49
N ASP A 51 -3.55 22.54 0.60
CA ASP A 51 -3.24 23.13 1.91
C ASP A 51 -3.18 22.05 3.00
N CYS A 52 -1.97 21.59 3.28
CA CYS A 52 -1.68 20.56 4.29
C CYS A 52 -1.02 21.12 5.56
N ASN A 53 -0.98 22.45 5.73
CA ASN A 53 -0.26 23.12 6.82
C ASN A 53 -0.66 22.60 8.21
N GLY A 54 0.34 22.09 8.93
CA GLY A 54 0.20 21.62 10.31
C GLY A 54 -0.35 20.19 10.49
N PHE A 55 -0.63 19.44 9.40
CA PHE A 55 -1.12 18.06 9.48
C PHE A 55 -0.26 17.05 8.72
N ILE A 56 0.47 17.49 7.70
CA ILE A 56 1.38 16.66 6.91
C ILE A 56 2.77 17.26 6.99
N HIS A 57 3.74 16.44 7.38
CA HIS A 57 5.12 16.86 7.66
C HIS A 57 6.12 15.92 6.97
N GLY A 58 7.34 16.42 6.81
CA GLY A 58 8.44 15.68 6.20
C GLY A 58 8.78 16.16 4.80
N PRO A 59 9.93 15.73 4.25
CA PRO A 59 10.37 16.08 2.91
C PRO A 59 9.46 15.45 1.86
N ARG A 60 9.09 16.24 0.86
CA ARG A 60 8.38 15.73 -0.31
C ARG A 60 9.36 15.10 -1.29
N ASN A 61 8.92 14.10 -2.01
CA ASN A 61 9.68 13.57 -3.13
C ASN A 61 9.52 14.52 -4.33
N ASP A 62 10.64 14.86 -4.99
CA ASP A 62 10.62 15.78 -6.13
C ASP A 62 10.15 15.11 -7.45
N THR A 63 10.01 13.79 -7.46
CA THR A 63 9.71 13.03 -8.69
C THR A 63 8.23 12.66 -8.85
N PHE A 64 7.41 12.85 -7.80
CA PHE A 64 5.96 12.58 -7.83
C PHE A 64 5.21 13.41 -6.77
N GLU A 65 3.92 13.52 -6.94
CA GLU A 65 3.03 14.37 -6.15
C GLU A 65 2.75 13.80 -4.75
N LEU A 66 2.45 14.71 -3.79
CA LEU A 66 2.05 14.35 -2.43
C LEU A 66 0.86 13.39 -2.39
N ALA A 67 -0.04 13.49 -3.37
CA ALA A 67 -1.22 12.65 -3.50
C ALA A 67 -0.93 11.14 -3.43
N TYR A 68 0.23 10.69 -3.91
CA TYR A 68 0.62 9.28 -3.80
C TYR A 68 0.88 8.82 -2.36
N TYR A 69 1.48 9.69 -1.52
CA TYR A 69 1.65 9.40 -0.09
C TYR A 69 0.32 9.35 0.64
N VAL A 70 -0.57 10.30 0.31
CA VAL A 70 -1.90 10.38 0.92
C VAL A 70 -2.73 9.16 0.53
N ALA A 71 -2.75 8.80 -0.75
CA ALA A 71 -3.40 7.58 -1.23
C ALA A 71 -2.85 6.32 -0.52
N ALA A 72 -1.52 6.21 -0.37
CA ALA A 72 -0.89 5.09 0.33
C ALA A 72 -1.40 4.96 1.77
N ALA A 73 -1.45 6.06 2.52
CA ALA A 73 -1.92 6.07 3.90
C ALA A 73 -3.43 5.81 4.02
N ARG A 74 -4.24 6.39 3.11
CA ARG A 74 -5.68 6.22 3.04
C ARG A 74 -6.06 4.77 2.76
N GLU A 75 -5.52 4.21 1.68
CA GLU A 75 -5.79 2.83 1.25
C GLU A 75 -5.37 1.80 2.33
N LEU A 76 -4.22 2.01 2.97
CA LEU A 76 -3.79 1.14 4.07
C LEU A 76 -4.79 1.17 5.23
N PHE A 77 -5.36 2.33 5.55
CA PHE A 77 -6.37 2.43 6.60
C PHE A 77 -7.72 1.87 6.14
N GLU A 78 -8.16 2.15 4.93
CA GLU A 78 -9.43 1.66 4.37
C GLU A 78 -9.43 0.13 4.25
N GLU A 79 -8.40 -0.46 3.66
CA GLU A 79 -8.36 -1.91 3.41
C GLU A 79 -8.06 -2.73 4.66
N VAL A 80 -7.14 -2.28 5.52
CA VAL A 80 -6.64 -3.11 6.62
C VAL A 80 -6.67 -2.46 8.01
N GLY A 81 -7.26 -1.27 8.14
CA GLY A 81 -7.46 -0.60 9.44
C GLY A 81 -6.17 -0.09 10.09
N VAL A 82 -5.04 -0.05 9.37
CA VAL A 82 -3.77 0.45 9.90
C VAL A 82 -3.59 1.92 9.55
N LEU A 83 -3.59 2.78 10.57
CA LEU A 83 -3.43 4.22 10.42
C LEU A 83 -2.02 4.66 10.82
N VAL A 84 -1.18 4.94 9.83
CA VAL A 84 0.20 5.40 10.04
C VAL A 84 0.22 6.91 10.24
N CYS A 85 -0.26 7.33 11.41
CA CYS A 85 -0.31 8.71 11.87
C CYS A 85 0.07 8.78 13.34
N LYS A 86 0.35 9.98 13.83
CA LYS A 86 0.68 10.25 15.24
C LYS A 86 -0.20 11.36 15.78
N LYS A 87 -0.41 11.37 17.08
CA LYS A 87 -0.97 12.55 17.77
C LYS A 87 0.10 13.64 17.84
N LYS A 88 -0.29 14.85 18.20
CA LYS A 88 0.64 16.00 18.32
C LYS A 88 1.78 15.77 19.32
N ASP A 89 1.57 14.93 20.33
CA ASP A 89 2.58 14.54 21.31
C ASP A 89 3.49 13.40 20.85
N GLY A 90 3.31 12.93 19.60
CA GLY A 90 4.07 11.83 19.01
C GLY A 90 3.56 10.43 19.37
N SER A 91 2.53 10.32 20.22
CA SER A 91 1.94 9.02 20.58
C SER A 91 1.20 8.37 19.39
N PRO A 92 1.15 7.03 19.34
CA PRO A 92 0.42 6.32 18.30
C PRO A 92 -1.09 6.59 18.37
N VAL A 93 -1.74 6.49 17.21
CA VAL A 93 -3.19 6.57 17.11
C VAL A 93 -3.76 5.15 17.21
N LEU A 94 -4.71 4.99 18.11
CA LEU A 94 -5.47 3.74 18.23
C LEU A 94 -6.95 4.10 18.16
N PHE A 95 -7.59 3.81 17.05
CA PHE A 95 -9.04 3.80 16.97
C PHE A 95 -9.57 2.43 17.38
N GLU A 96 -10.64 2.41 18.14
CA GLU A 96 -11.23 1.18 18.64
C GLU A 96 -12.67 1.03 18.17
N GLY A 97 -13.05 -0.22 17.87
CA GLY A 97 -14.42 -0.64 17.63
C GLY A 97 -15.14 0.17 16.54
N GLU A 98 -16.26 0.75 16.89
CA GLU A 98 -17.15 1.47 15.96
C GLU A 98 -16.51 2.71 15.34
N THR A 99 -15.64 3.41 16.05
CA THR A 99 -14.97 4.62 15.52
C THR A 99 -14.08 4.30 14.33
N GLU A 100 -13.28 3.23 14.40
CA GLU A 100 -12.45 2.79 13.28
C GLU A 100 -13.30 2.42 12.06
N LEU A 101 -14.32 1.59 12.28
CA LEU A 101 -15.21 1.14 11.20
C LEU A 101 -15.94 2.31 10.54
N GLU A 102 -16.41 3.28 11.32
CA GLU A 102 -17.08 4.45 10.79
C GLU A 102 -16.15 5.32 9.94
N TYR A 103 -14.91 5.59 10.39
CA TYR A 103 -13.95 6.35 9.57
C TYR A 103 -13.58 5.63 8.29
N ARG A 104 -13.37 4.32 8.32
CA ARG A 104 -13.11 3.52 7.12
C ARG A 104 -14.29 3.62 6.15
N ARG A 105 -15.53 3.46 6.65
CA ARG A 105 -16.75 3.61 5.84
C ARG A 105 -16.86 5.00 5.21
N LEU A 106 -16.61 6.07 5.97
CA LEU A 106 -16.69 7.46 5.49
C LEU A 106 -15.65 7.75 4.40
N LEU A 107 -14.43 7.23 4.54
CA LEU A 107 -13.37 7.34 3.52
C LEU A 107 -13.74 6.55 2.26
N LEU A 108 -14.08 5.26 2.37
CA LEU A 108 -14.48 4.39 1.27
C LEU A 108 -15.63 4.97 0.43
N ASN A 109 -16.60 5.64 1.09
CA ASN A 109 -17.71 6.30 0.42
C ASN A 109 -17.38 7.70 -0.12
N GLY A 110 -16.17 8.22 0.13
CA GLY A 110 -15.79 9.58 -0.23
C GLY A 110 -16.56 10.67 0.54
N GLU A 111 -17.18 10.32 1.69
CA GLU A 111 -17.92 11.26 2.54
C GLU A 111 -16.97 12.20 3.29
N ILE A 112 -15.75 11.74 3.57
CA ILE A 112 -14.64 12.56 4.08
C ILE A 112 -13.37 12.27 3.29
N SER A 113 -12.44 13.24 3.24
CA SER A 113 -11.07 13.00 2.76
C SER A 113 -10.15 12.59 3.91
N PHE A 114 -9.00 11.99 3.56
CA PHE A 114 -7.97 11.66 4.56
C PHE A 114 -7.51 12.90 5.34
N LEU A 115 -7.36 14.04 4.69
CA LEU A 115 -7.03 15.30 5.37
C LEU A 115 -8.12 15.76 6.34
N GLN A 116 -9.39 15.54 6.00
CA GLN A 116 -10.51 15.87 6.92
C GLN A 116 -10.48 14.97 8.16
N LEU A 117 -10.13 13.68 8.01
CA LEU A 117 -9.88 12.79 9.14
C LEU A 117 -8.74 13.31 10.02
N LEU A 118 -7.59 13.67 9.44
CA LEU A 118 -6.45 14.22 10.18
C LEU A 118 -6.85 15.48 10.97
N LYS A 119 -7.55 16.40 10.31
CA LYS A 119 -8.03 17.65 10.95
C LYS A 119 -8.99 17.40 12.08
N LYS A 120 -9.97 16.53 11.89
CA LYS A 120 -11.01 16.21 12.87
C LYS A 120 -10.45 15.59 14.14
N GLU A 121 -9.47 14.70 13.98
CA GLU A 121 -8.85 13.96 15.09
C GLU A 121 -7.54 14.63 15.61
N GLY A 122 -7.11 15.73 15.00
CA GLY A 122 -5.87 16.43 15.37
C GLY A 122 -4.62 15.62 15.16
N LEU A 123 -4.60 14.76 14.11
CA LEU A 123 -3.53 13.85 13.81
C LEU A 123 -2.47 14.48 12.88
N GLN A 124 -1.28 13.93 12.91
CA GLN A 124 -0.17 14.31 12.07
C GLN A 124 0.27 13.11 11.21
N PHE A 125 0.40 13.33 9.92
CA PHE A 125 0.92 12.40 8.96
C PHE A 125 2.37 12.77 8.64
N GLN A 126 3.29 11.81 8.87
CA GLN A 126 4.72 11.99 8.61
C GLN A 126 5.08 11.27 7.32
N LEU A 127 5.56 11.99 6.31
CA LEU A 127 5.97 11.40 5.02
C LEU A 127 7.15 10.44 5.20
N ASP A 128 8.02 10.68 6.18
CA ASP A 128 9.16 9.82 6.50
C ASP A 128 8.76 8.43 7.05
N ASP A 129 7.52 8.27 7.54
CA ASP A 129 7.00 6.97 7.94
C ASP A 129 6.70 6.07 6.71
N PHE A 130 6.73 6.63 5.49
CA PHE A 130 6.56 5.93 4.21
C PHE A 130 7.80 6.05 3.34
N THR A 131 8.63 5.01 3.33
CA THR A 131 9.81 4.98 2.46
C THR A 131 9.40 4.63 1.04
N TYR A 132 9.60 5.54 0.07
CA TYR A 132 9.41 5.23 -1.34
C TYR A 132 10.44 4.20 -1.80
N ILE A 133 9.97 3.12 -2.44
CA ILE A 133 10.82 2.00 -2.88
C ILE A 133 10.83 1.79 -4.39
N GLY A 134 9.94 2.43 -5.13
CA GLY A 134 9.95 2.33 -6.59
C GLY A 134 8.61 2.56 -7.26
N GLN A 135 8.63 2.41 -8.58
CA GLN A 135 7.48 2.59 -9.47
C GLN A 135 7.34 1.40 -10.41
N ILE A 136 6.10 0.98 -10.63
CA ILE A 136 5.78 0.00 -11.68
C ILE A 136 4.61 0.55 -12.50
N ILE A 137 4.80 0.62 -13.83
CA ILE A 137 3.74 0.97 -14.76
C ILE A 137 3.29 -0.31 -15.47
N THR A 138 2.00 -0.62 -15.36
CA THR A 138 1.42 -1.79 -16.03
C THR A 138 1.70 -1.73 -17.54
N PRO A 139 2.16 -2.83 -18.17
CA PRO A 139 2.54 -2.85 -19.58
C PRO A 139 1.40 -2.44 -20.53
N ASN A 140 1.76 -1.89 -21.70
CA ASN A 140 0.83 -1.34 -22.71
C ASN A 140 -0.19 -2.36 -23.26
N ARG A 141 0.04 -3.66 -23.10
CA ARG A 141 -0.87 -4.72 -23.56
C ARG A 141 -2.05 -4.97 -22.63
N SER A 142 -1.97 -4.46 -21.39
CA SER A 142 -3.03 -4.63 -20.40
C SER A 142 -4.21 -3.71 -20.68
N ARG A 143 -5.43 -4.24 -20.52
CA ARG A 143 -6.67 -3.45 -20.67
C ARG A 143 -6.89 -2.49 -19.49
N ILE A 144 -6.42 -2.88 -18.32
CA ILE A 144 -6.43 -2.07 -17.08
C ILE A 144 -4.97 -1.79 -16.76
N ARG A 145 -4.64 -0.51 -16.59
CA ARG A 145 -3.26 -0.08 -16.33
C ARG A 145 -3.22 0.88 -15.17
N PHE A 146 -2.16 0.72 -14.37
CA PHE A 146 -1.82 1.59 -13.26
C PHE A 146 -0.40 2.09 -13.40
N ASP A 147 -0.15 3.31 -12.94
CA ASP A 147 1.16 3.89 -12.65
C ASP A 147 1.28 3.92 -11.12
N THR A 148 1.90 2.89 -10.57
CA THR A 148 1.88 2.62 -9.13
C THR A 148 3.19 3.04 -8.48
N ARG A 149 3.11 3.85 -7.42
CA ARG A 149 4.21 4.10 -6.49
C ARG A 149 4.14 3.10 -5.33
N PHE A 150 5.28 2.50 -5.01
CA PHE A 150 5.40 1.54 -3.93
C PHE A 150 6.10 2.17 -2.74
N PHE A 151 5.52 1.94 -1.57
CA PHE A 151 6.04 2.44 -0.30
C PHE A 151 6.21 1.28 0.68
N LEU A 152 7.21 1.41 1.58
CA LEU A 152 7.38 0.54 2.72
C LEU A 152 7.11 1.34 3.99
N THR A 153 6.34 0.75 4.90
CA THR A 153 6.07 1.33 6.22
C THR A 153 6.11 0.25 7.29
N GLN A 154 6.44 0.66 8.51
CA GLN A 154 6.41 -0.23 9.67
C GLN A 154 5.02 -0.25 10.30
N LEU A 155 4.59 -1.42 10.80
CA LEU A 155 3.36 -1.52 11.58
C LEU A 155 3.49 -0.66 12.84
N PRO A 156 2.61 0.34 13.04
CA PRO A 156 2.66 1.16 14.24
C PRO A 156 2.40 0.34 15.52
N ASN A 157 3.12 0.67 16.58
CA ASN A 157 2.98 -0.02 17.86
C ASN A 157 1.55 -0.02 18.38
N GLY A 158 1.05 -1.17 18.79
CA GLY A 158 -0.28 -1.36 19.35
C GLY A 158 -1.39 -1.51 18.32
N GLN A 159 -1.11 -1.33 17.02
CA GLN A 159 -2.08 -1.61 15.97
C GLN A 159 -2.00 -3.08 15.52
N THR A 160 -3.14 -3.60 15.10
CA THR A 160 -3.28 -4.92 14.48
C THR A 160 -4.12 -4.77 13.22
N PRO A 161 -3.66 -5.26 12.06
CA PRO A 161 -4.45 -5.18 10.84
C PRO A 161 -5.81 -5.87 10.98
N LYS A 162 -6.86 -5.21 10.50
CA LYS A 162 -8.24 -5.70 10.45
C LYS A 162 -8.73 -5.58 9.00
N PRO A 163 -8.56 -6.64 8.19
CA PRO A 163 -8.88 -6.59 6.77
C PRO A 163 -10.37 -6.33 6.54
N ASP A 164 -10.69 -5.56 5.49
CA ASP A 164 -12.05 -5.42 4.99
C ASP A 164 -12.49 -6.75 4.34
N ALA A 165 -13.59 -7.32 4.83
CA ALA A 165 -14.06 -8.64 4.40
C ALA A 165 -14.68 -8.64 2.98
N ILE A 166 -14.96 -7.46 2.40
CA ILE A 166 -15.50 -7.33 1.03
C ILE A 166 -14.35 -7.34 0.02
N GLU A 167 -13.25 -6.63 0.34
CA GLU A 167 -12.13 -6.46 -0.57
C GLU A 167 -11.02 -7.49 -0.39
N ILE A 168 -10.98 -8.18 0.76
CA ILE A 168 -9.92 -9.11 1.13
C ILE A 168 -10.51 -10.44 1.59
N SER A 169 -10.16 -11.52 0.89
CA SER A 169 -10.64 -12.87 1.22
C SER A 169 -9.76 -13.61 2.22
N GLU A 170 -8.47 -13.30 2.27
CA GLU A 170 -7.48 -13.92 3.17
C GLU A 170 -6.30 -12.98 3.40
N THR A 171 -5.62 -13.12 4.54
CA THR A 171 -4.41 -12.34 4.84
C THR A 171 -3.31 -13.23 5.41
N LYS A 172 -2.06 -12.79 5.20
CA LYS A 172 -0.88 -13.48 5.76
C LYS A 172 0.17 -12.48 6.23
N TRP A 173 0.72 -12.75 7.42
CA TRP A 173 2.05 -12.28 7.80
C TRP A 173 3.06 -13.33 7.37
N ILE A 174 3.96 -13.00 6.47
CA ILE A 174 4.92 -13.95 5.90
C ILE A 174 6.26 -13.27 5.65
N SER A 175 7.38 -14.00 5.82
CA SER A 175 8.67 -13.44 5.39
C SER A 175 8.70 -13.29 3.87
N PRO A 176 9.39 -12.27 3.32
CA PRO A 176 9.50 -12.11 1.86
C PRO A 176 10.05 -13.35 1.16
N ALA A 177 11.01 -14.06 1.80
CA ALA A 177 11.60 -15.28 1.25
C ALA A 177 10.60 -16.45 1.23
N ASP A 178 9.86 -16.66 2.34
CA ASP A 178 8.85 -17.73 2.41
C ASP A 178 7.69 -17.47 1.43
N ALA A 179 7.33 -16.20 1.19
CA ALA A 179 6.31 -15.86 0.19
C ALA A 179 6.73 -16.28 -1.22
N LEU A 180 8.00 -16.06 -1.61
CA LEU A 180 8.51 -16.50 -2.91
C LEU A 180 8.62 -18.03 -2.99
N ILE A 181 8.99 -18.71 -1.88
CA ILE A 181 9.03 -20.19 -1.84
C ILE A 181 7.62 -20.76 -2.01
N ALA A 182 6.63 -20.22 -1.27
CA ALA A 182 5.23 -20.64 -1.39
C ALA A 182 4.67 -20.42 -2.81
N TYR A 183 5.05 -19.32 -3.46
CA TYR A 183 4.72 -19.07 -4.86
C TYR A 183 5.36 -20.09 -5.81
N GLN A 184 6.65 -20.41 -5.64
CA GLN A 184 7.37 -21.38 -6.46
C GLN A 184 6.79 -22.81 -6.32
N ASN A 185 6.32 -23.16 -5.12
CA ASN A 185 5.66 -24.43 -4.84
C ASN A 185 4.22 -24.50 -5.37
N GLY A 186 3.63 -23.35 -5.77
CA GLY A 186 2.24 -23.28 -6.20
C GLY A 186 1.21 -23.19 -5.04
N ASP A 187 1.69 -22.95 -3.81
CA ASP A 187 0.82 -22.83 -2.62
C ASP A 187 0.03 -21.52 -2.62
N ILE A 188 0.60 -20.46 -3.22
CA ILE A 188 -0.05 -19.15 -3.38
C ILE A 188 0.21 -18.57 -4.78
N SER A 189 -0.71 -17.74 -5.25
CA SER A 189 -0.53 -16.95 -6.47
C SER A 189 -0.10 -15.53 -6.13
N LEU A 190 0.98 -15.04 -6.74
CA LEU A 190 1.48 -13.68 -6.55
C LEU A 190 1.37 -12.87 -7.83
N ALA A 191 0.90 -11.62 -7.73
CA ALA A 191 0.95 -10.70 -8.86
C ALA A 191 2.41 -10.35 -9.20
N PRO A 192 2.77 -10.18 -10.50
CA PRO A 192 4.15 -9.87 -10.90
C PRO A 192 4.75 -8.64 -10.18
N PRO A 193 4.02 -7.53 -9.98
CA PRO A 193 4.52 -6.42 -9.16
C PRO A 193 4.85 -6.82 -7.72
N THR A 194 4.05 -7.71 -7.13
CA THR A 194 4.28 -8.23 -5.77
C THR A 194 5.58 -9.04 -5.70
N ILE A 195 5.81 -9.92 -6.70
CA ILE A 195 7.05 -10.72 -6.78
C ILE A 195 8.27 -9.79 -6.87
N HIS A 196 8.20 -8.78 -7.73
CA HIS A 196 9.29 -7.81 -7.91
C HIS A 196 9.57 -7.04 -6.61
N THR A 197 8.53 -6.61 -5.91
CA THR A 197 8.64 -5.96 -4.61
C THR A 197 9.27 -6.87 -3.56
N LEU A 198 8.84 -8.13 -3.46
CA LEU A 198 9.43 -9.11 -2.52
C LEU A 198 10.92 -9.33 -2.79
N LYS A 199 11.32 -9.49 -4.06
CA LYS A 199 12.73 -9.60 -4.46
C LYS A 199 13.54 -8.38 -4.00
N THR A 200 12.99 -7.16 -4.15
CA THR A 200 13.63 -5.92 -3.69
C THR A 200 13.82 -5.88 -2.19
N ILE A 201 12.79 -6.29 -1.43
CA ILE A 201 12.88 -6.32 0.05
C ILE A 201 13.90 -7.36 0.51
N ILE A 202 13.94 -8.55 -0.10
CA ILE A 202 14.96 -9.56 0.22
C ILE A 202 16.36 -9.02 -0.05
N ASN A 203 16.58 -8.35 -1.18
CA ASN A 203 17.87 -7.72 -1.48
C ASN A 203 18.25 -6.70 -0.40
N HIS A 204 17.31 -5.88 0.05
CA HIS A 204 17.52 -4.90 1.11
C HIS A 204 17.85 -5.55 2.47
N LEU A 205 17.12 -6.58 2.86
CA LEU A 205 17.38 -7.31 4.10
C LEU A 205 18.75 -8.00 4.11
N ASN A 206 19.34 -8.26 2.92
CA ASN A 206 20.69 -8.77 2.73
C ASN A 206 21.74 -7.64 2.54
N GLY A 207 21.41 -6.38 2.85
CA GLY A 207 22.33 -5.24 2.79
C GLY A 207 22.40 -4.53 1.44
N GLY A 208 21.54 -4.87 0.48
CA GLY A 208 21.42 -4.18 -0.80
C GLY A 208 20.49 -2.97 -0.78
N SER A 209 20.26 -2.37 -1.96
CA SER A 209 19.36 -1.24 -2.13
C SER A 209 17.91 -1.62 -1.85
N LEU A 210 17.16 -0.72 -1.21
CA LEU A 210 15.71 -0.80 -1.06
C LEU A 210 14.96 -0.26 -2.30
N ILE A 211 15.66 0.46 -3.19
CA ILE A 211 15.04 0.97 -4.42
C ILE A 211 14.88 -0.18 -5.42
N MET A 212 13.68 -0.33 -5.94
CA MET A 212 13.35 -1.30 -6.98
C MET A 212 14.22 -1.09 -8.23
N PRO A 213 14.80 -2.15 -8.80
CA PRO A 213 15.32 -2.06 -10.16
C PRO A 213 14.18 -1.80 -11.15
N GLU A 214 14.52 -1.29 -12.33
CA GLU A 214 13.52 -1.05 -13.39
C GLU A 214 12.75 -2.35 -13.70
N PHE A 215 11.41 -2.26 -13.69
CA PHE A 215 10.53 -3.37 -14.00
C PHE A 215 10.20 -3.35 -15.51
N ASN A 216 10.66 -4.34 -16.22
CA ASN A 216 10.48 -4.43 -17.67
C ASN A 216 9.44 -5.50 -18.08
N LEU A 217 9.04 -5.49 -19.36
CA LEU A 217 8.02 -6.40 -19.86
C LEU A 217 8.41 -7.88 -19.76
N SER A 218 9.71 -8.22 -19.90
CA SER A 218 10.20 -9.59 -19.78
C SER A 218 10.01 -10.14 -18.37
N ASP A 219 10.24 -9.32 -17.34
CA ASP A 219 10.03 -9.66 -15.94
C ASP A 219 8.53 -9.92 -15.69
N TYR A 220 7.69 -9.03 -16.21
CA TYR A 220 6.24 -9.18 -16.11
C TYR A 220 5.73 -10.48 -16.74
N MET A 221 6.24 -10.84 -17.93
CA MET A 221 5.83 -12.07 -18.63
C MET A 221 6.41 -13.34 -18.00
N ALA A 222 7.58 -13.26 -17.40
CA ALA A 222 8.21 -14.40 -16.71
C ALA A 222 7.45 -14.78 -15.43
N ASP A 223 6.89 -13.79 -14.75
CA ASP A 223 6.18 -13.96 -13.48
C ASP A 223 4.67 -14.30 -13.65
N LEU A 224 4.14 -14.32 -14.89
CA LEU A 224 2.75 -14.74 -15.18
C LEU A 224 2.56 -16.25 -15.43
N ARG A 225 3.57 -17.07 -15.15
CA ARG A 225 3.53 -18.52 -15.39
C ARG A 225 2.81 -19.27 -14.29
#